data_c85d0f859d2366cf6f92b4b9565d622e
#
_entry.id   c85d0f859d2366cf6f92b4b9565d622e
#
_cell.length_a   1.000
_cell.length_b   1.000
_cell.length_c   1.000
_cell.angle_alpha   90.00
_cell.angle_beta   90.00
_cell.angle_gamma   90.00
#
_symmetry.space_group_name_H-M   'P 1'
#
loop_
_entity.id
_entity.type
_entity.pdbx_description
1 polymer ?
#
loop_
_entity_poly.entity_id
_entity_poly.type
_entity_poly.pdbx_seq_one_letter_code
_entity_poly.pdbx_strand_id
1 'polypeptide(L)'
;IINTVPLEDQKFYLQWNLIDAAASFLSDDFVAQNFDFYSRTMSGKKEMQPRWKRAVSTVDGSLGEVVGQMYVEKYFPAAAKERMVALVKNLQSSLGERIKALEWMSEPTKVKALEKLATFHVKIGYPDTWKDYSTLEIKNDSYWANMERANEWSHAEMIAKAGKPVDKDEWLMTPQTVNAYYNPTTNEICFPAGILQYPFFDMNADDAFNYGAIGVVIGHEMTHGFDDQGRQYDKDGNLKDWWTAEDAKNFDERAQVMVNFFDSIEVAPGVYANGRMTLGENIADHGGLQVSYQAFKKATAANPLPVLDGLTPEQRFFLAYAGVWANDIRPEEVLNRTKSDVHSLGEWRVNGALPQIGAWYEAFNVTEKDPMFLPVEKRVSIW
;
A
#
# COMPACT_ATOMS: atom_id res chain seq x y z
N ILE A 1 18.82 27.51 -4.40
CA ILE A 1 19.81 26.95 -3.45
C ILE A 1 21.20 27.01 -4.09
N ILE A 2 21.44 26.37 -5.23
CA ILE A 2 22.78 26.28 -5.87
C ILE A 2 23.44 27.66 -6.08
N ASN A 3 22.66 28.67 -6.47
CA ASN A 3 23.15 30.02 -6.76
C ASN A 3 23.17 30.97 -5.56
N THR A 4 22.60 30.58 -4.41
CA THR A 4 22.38 31.49 -3.27
C THR A 4 23.01 31.01 -1.97
N VAL A 5 23.30 29.72 -1.83
CA VAL A 5 23.96 29.15 -0.66
C VAL A 5 25.49 29.17 -0.89
N PRO A 6 26.30 29.57 0.09
CA PRO A 6 27.76 29.51 -0.01
C PRO A 6 28.28 28.13 -0.40
N LEU A 7 29.29 28.04 -1.25
CA LEU A 7 29.82 26.76 -1.73
C LEU A 7 30.32 25.85 -0.60
N GLU A 8 30.89 26.41 0.45
CA GLU A 8 31.33 25.61 1.62
C GLU A 8 30.17 24.95 2.35
N ASP A 9 29.05 25.65 2.50
CA ASP A 9 27.83 25.07 3.12
C ASP A 9 27.24 23.95 2.25
N GLN A 10 27.29 24.10 0.91
CA GLN A 10 26.90 23.04 -0.02
C GLN A 10 27.79 21.80 0.12
N LYS A 11 29.11 21.99 0.29
CA LYS A 11 30.08 20.90 0.52
C LYS A 11 29.79 20.18 1.85
N PHE A 12 29.54 20.93 2.94
CA PHE A 12 29.21 20.35 4.23
C PHE A 12 27.91 19.54 4.16
N TYR A 13 26.91 20.05 3.46
CA TYR A 13 25.66 19.34 3.25
C TYR A 13 25.87 18.00 2.52
N LEU A 14 26.67 18.00 1.46
CA LEU A 14 26.98 16.77 0.71
C LEU A 14 27.82 15.79 1.55
N GLN A 15 28.81 16.28 2.31
CA GLN A 15 29.60 15.44 3.21
C GLN A 15 28.75 14.81 4.30
N TRP A 16 27.84 15.59 4.90
CA TRP A 16 26.90 15.08 5.91
C TRP A 16 26.04 13.96 5.33
N ASN A 17 25.42 14.19 4.18
CA ASN A 17 24.55 13.17 3.54
C ASN A 17 25.34 11.90 3.18
N LEU A 18 26.57 12.03 2.72
CA LEU A 18 27.41 10.87 2.44
C LEU A 18 27.73 10.06 3.69
N ILE A 19 28.11 10.73 4.78
CA ILE A 19 28.44 10.07 6.05
C ILE A 19 27.18 9.41 6.64
N ASP A 20 26.06 10.11 6.61
CA ASP A 20 24.79 9.60 7.12
C ASP A 20 24.33 8.35 6.35
N ALA A 21 24.36 8.39 5.02
CA ALA A 21 24.05 7.24 4.18
C ALA A 21 25.00 6.04 4.39
N ALA A 22 26.30 6.32 4.64
CA ALA A 22 27.30 5.30 4.88
C ALA A 22 27.28 4.71 6.30
N ALA A 23 26.72 5.43 7.27
CA ALA A 23 26.86 5.14 8.71
C ALA A 23 26.55 3.69 9.10
N SER A 24 25.51 3.09 8.51
CA SER A 24 25.12 1.70 8.78
C SER A 24 26.09 0.64 8.27
N PHE A 25 27.08 1.02 7.47
CA PHE A 25 28.07 0.14 6.83
C PHE A 25 29.51 0.40 7.29
N LEU A 26 29.71 1.39 8.18
CA LEU A 26 30.99 1.78 8.73
C LEU A 26 31.28 1.06 10.06
N SER A 27 32.18 1.63 10.89
CA SER A 27 32.54 1.07 12.18
C SER A 27 31.36 1.07 13.19
N ASP A 28 31.52 0.30 14.27
CA ASP A 28 30.45 0.12 15.26
C ASP A 28 29.99 1.44 15.90
N ASP A 29 30.88 2.44 16.04
CA ASP A 29 30.52 3.76 16.59
C ASP A 29 29.55 4.51 15.65
N PHE A 30 29.76 4.48 14.34
CA PHE A 30 28.84 5.06 13.36
C PHE A 30 27.50 4.33 13.35
N VAL A 31 27.53 3.01 13.36
CA VAL A 31 26.32 2.17 13.42
C VAL A 31 25.52 2.45 14.68
N ALA A 32 26.20 2.58 15.84
CA ALA A 32 25.56 2.87 17.11
C ALA A 32 24.92 4.27 17.12
N GLN A 33 25.63 5.29 16.61
CA GLN A 33 25.12 6.65 16.53
C GLN A 33 23.92 6.77 15.58
N ASN A 34 23.98 6.13 14.42
CA ASN A 34 22.85 6.07 13.48
C ASN A 34 21.62 5.42 14.13
N PHE A 35 21.81 4.29 14.82
CA PHE A 35 20.73 3.63 15.56
C PHE A 35 20.17 4.53 16.67
N ASP A 36 21.02 5.23 17.43
CA ASP A 36 20.59 6.09 18.53
C ASP A 36 19.68 7.21 18.06
N PHE A 37 19.98 7.82 16.93
CA PHE A 37 19.17 8.90 16.38
C PHE A 37 17.91 8.36 15.69
N TYR A 38 18.04 7.58 14.62
CA TYR A 38 16.92 7.19 13.78
C TYR A 38 16.00 6.13 14.39
N SER A 39 16.56 5.23 15.16
CA SER A 39 15.79 4.13 15.74
C SER A 39 15.36 4.39 17.19
N ARG A 40 16.30 4.79 18.05
CA ARG A 40 15.97 5.00 19.47
C ARG A 40 15.21 6.29 19.68
N THR A 41 15.75 7.42 19.22
CA THR A 41 15.17 8.74 19.48
C THR A 41 13.89 8.96 18.67
N MET A 42 13.91 8.68 17.35
CA MET A 42 12.75 8.96 16.51
C MET A 42 11.65 7.89 16.60
N SER A 43 12.02 6.61 16.72
CA SER A 43 11.04 5.49 16.65
C SER A 43 10.88 4.72 17.98
N GLY A 44 11.55 5.14 19.07
CA GLY A 44 11.44 4.53 20.39
C GLY A 44 12.01 3.10 20.50
N LYS A 45 12.82 2.63 19.54
CA LYS A 45 13.41 1.29 19.59
C LYS A 45 14.44 1.20 20.70
N LYS A 46 14.35 0.17 21.54
CA LYS A 46 15.24 -0.02 22.70
C LYS A 46 16.55 -0.72 22.34
N GLU A 47 16.49 -1.64 21.37
CA GLU A 47 17.61 -2.51 20.99
C GLU A 47 17.80 -2.55 19.48
N MET A 48 19.05 -2.60 19.06
CA MET A 48 19.42 -2.79 17.64
C MET A 48 19.18 -4.23 17.23
N GLN A 49 18.70 -4.44 16.01
CA GLN A 49 18.58 -5.78 15.47
C GLN A 49 19.94 -6.49 15.40
N PRO A 50 20.00 -7.81 15.60
CA PRO A 50 21.21 -8.60 15.42
C PRO A 50 21.86 -8.38 14.06
N ARG A 51 23.19 -8.44 13.98
CA ARG A 51 23.94 -8.16 12.75
C ARG A 51 23.48 -9.00 11.55
N TRP A 52 23.14 -10.27 11.78
CA TRP A 52 22.67 -11.13 10.71
C TRP A 52 21.36 -10.65 10.06
N LYS A 53 20.40 -10.14 10.84
CA LYS A 53 19.16 -9.58 10.31
C LYS A 53 19.44 -8.32 9.48
N ARG A 54 20.31 -7.44 9.97
CA ARG A 54 20.72 -6.24 9.23
C ARG A 54 21.43 -6.61 7.91
N ALA A 55 22.31 -7.63 7.93
CA ALA A 55 22.98 -8.12 6.74
C ALA A 55 21.99 -8.72 5.73
N VAL A 56 21.00 -9.50 6.17
CA VAL A 56 19.94 -10.02 5.30
C VAL A 56 19.16 -8.87 4.66
N SER A 57 18.78 -7.84 5.44
CA SER A 57 18.10 -6.67 4.88
C SER A 57 18.94 -5.92 3.85
N THR A 58 20.27 -5.86 4.04
CA THR A 58 21.16 -5.24 3.05
C THR A 58 21.25 -6.06 1.75
N VAL A 59 21.34 -7.38 1.86
CA VAL A 59 21.33 -8.28 0.69
C VAL A 59 20.00 -8.17 -0.04
N ASP A 60 18.91 -8.14 0.69
CA ASP A 60 17.56 -7.97 0.14
C ASP A 60 17.42 -6.64 -0.62
N GLY A 61 17.90 -5.54 -0.04
CA GLY A 61 17.87 -4.22 -0.67
C GLY A 61 18.79 -4.07 -1.91
N SER A 62 19.90 -4.86 -1.98
CA SER A 62 20.89 -4.75 -3.06
C SER A 62 20.68 -5.78 -4.18
N LEU A 63 20.23 -6.98 -3.85
CA LEU A 63 20.06 -8.14 -4.72
C LEU A 63 18.62 -8.70 -4.64
N GLY A 64 17.65 -7.81 -4.52
CA GLY A 64 16.29 -8.15 -4.13
C GLY A 64 15.62 -9.20 -5.00
N GLU A 65 15.77 -9.16 -6.32
CA GLU A 65 15.16 -10.17 -7.17
C GLU A 65 15.89 -11.52 -7.14
N VAL A 66 17.19 -11.57 -6.83
CA VAL A 66 17.90 -12.82 -6.57
C VAL A 66 17.32 -13.51 -5.32
N VAL A 67 17.12 -12.74 -4.25
CA VAL A 67 16.44 -13.22 -3.05
C VAL A 67 14.99 -13.61 -3.37
N GLY A 68 14.33 -12.82 -4.22
CA GLY A 68 12.97 -13.07 -4.69
C GLY A 68 12.79 -14.41 -5.40
N GLN A 69 13.75 -14.81 -6.26
CA GLN A 69 13.72 -16.13 -6.92
C GLN A 69 13.73 -17.26 -5.88
N MET A 70 14.63 -17.18 -4.91
CA MET A 70 14.74 -18.19 -3.83
C MET A 70 13.46 -18.23 -2.97
N TYR A 71 12.86 -17.06 -2.71
CA TYR A 71 11.63 -16.97 -1.94
C TYR A 71 10.44 -17.59 -2.68
N VAL A 72 10.26 -17.25 -3.96
CA VAL A 72 9.15 -17.73 -4.79
C VAL A 72 9.22 -19.24 -4.98
N GLU A 73 10.40 -19.78 -5.28
CA GLU A 73 10.62 -21.22 -5.43
C GLU A 73 10.16 -22.00 -4.19
N LYS A 74 10.38 -21.44 -3.01
CA LYS A 74 10.06 -22.10 -1.74
C LYS A 74 8.63 -21.86 -1.26
N TYR A 75 8.08 -20.67 -1.44
CA TYR A 75 6.88 -20.23 -0.72
C TYR A 75 5.69 -19.82 -1.59
N PHE A 76 5.83 -19.73 -2.91
CA PHE A 76 4.74 -19.26 -3.76
C PHE A 76 4.41 -20.26 -4.89
N PRO A 77 3.49 -21.23 -4.65
CA PRO A 77 3.10 -22.22 -5.64
C PRO A 77 2.25 -21.59 -6.77
N ALA A 78 2.31 -22.15 -7.98
CA ALA A 78 1.58 -21.69 -9.15
C ALA A 78 0.06 -21.60 -8.91
N ALA A 79 -0.52 -22.52 -8.15
CA ALA A 79 -1.95 -22.50 -7.81
C ALA A 79 -2.38 -21.23 -7.02
N ALA A 80 -1.48 -20.64 -6.22
CA ALA A 80 -1.74 -19.38 -5.53
C ALA A 80 -1.87 -18.23 -6.53
N LYS A 81 -1.00 -18.17 -7.55
CA LYS A 81 -1.07 -17.17 -8.63
C LYS A 81 -2.41 -17.26 -9.38
N GLU A 82 -2.85 -18.46 -9.74
CA GLU A 82 -4.13 -18.68 -10.44
C GLU A 82 -5.33 -18.21 -9.61
N ARG A 83 -5.37 -18.55 -8.32
CA ARG A 83 -6.45 -18.10 -7.41
C ARG A 83 -6.47 -16.57 -7.27
N MET A 84 -5.30 -15.95 -7.20
CA MET A 84 -5.18 -14.49 -7.15
C MET A 84 -5.66 -13.81 -8.43
N VAL A 85 -5.37 -14.35 -9.60
CA VAL A 85 -5.88 -13.84 -10.89
C VAL A 85 -7.42 -13.85 -10.88
N ALA A 86 -8.04 -14.90 -10.36
CA ALA A 86 -9.50 -15.00 -10.26
C ALA A 86 -10.08 -13.94 -9.30
N LEU A 87 -9.45 -13.74 -8.14
CA LEU A 87 -9.82 -12.69 -7.19
C LEU A 87 -9.76 -11.30 -7.83
N VAL A 88 -8.62 -10.95 -8.46
CA VAL A 88 -8.42 -9.65 -9.11
C VAL A 88 -9.52 -9.39 -10.17
N LYS A 89 -9.84 -10.37 -11.01
CA LYS A 89 -10.89 -10.24 -12.04
C LYS A 89 -12.26 -10.00 -11.42
N ASN A 90 -12.60 -10.68 -10.32
CA ASN A 90 -13.89 -10.49 -9.65
C ASN A 90 -13.98 -9.10 -9.01
N LEU A 91 -12.91 -8.62 -8.37
CA LEU A 91 -12.87 -7.28 -7.80
C LEU A 91 -12.93 -6.20 -8.89
N GLN A 92 -12.20 -6.37 -10.00
CA GLN A 92 -12.26 -5.45 -11.14
C GLN A 92 -13.67 -5.35 -11.73
N SER A 93 -14.37 -6.49 -11.88
CA SER A 93 -15.78 -6.53 -12.29
C SER A 93 -16.67 -5.78 -11.29
N SER A 94 -16.47 -6.00 -10.00
CA SER A 94 -17.27 -5.37 -8.95
C SER A 94 -17.05 -3.86 -8.86
N LEU A 95 -15.79 -3.39 -8.99
CA LEU A 95 -15.50 -1.95 -9.08
C LEU A 95 -16.16 -1.32 -10.31
N GLY A 96 -16.10 -1.99 -11.47
CA GLY A 96 -16.78 -1.51 -12.69
C GLY A 96 -18.30 -1.40 -12.54
N GLU A 97 -18.94 -2.33 -11.84
CA GLU A 97 -20.37 -2.25 -11.52
C GLU A 97 -20.69 -1.08 -10.58
N ARG A 98 -19.84 -0.85 -9.57
CA ARG A 98 -19.99 0.27 -8.64
C ARG A 98 -19.84 1.61 -9.35
N ILE A 99 -18.82 1.80 -10.19
CA ILE A 99 -18.63 3.02 -11.00
C ILE A 99 -19.88 3.31 -11.84
N LYS A 100 -20.47 2.30 -12.49
CA LYS A 100 -21.70 2.46 -13.27
C LYS A 100 -22.89 2.92 -12.41
N ALA A 101 -22.96 2.47 -11.16
CA ALA A 101 -24.04 2.76 -10.25
C ALA A 101 -23.91 4.11 -9.51
N LEU A 102 -22.77 4.80 -9.60
CA LEU A 102 -22.58 6.08 -8.92
C LEU A 102 -23.56 7.14 -9.47
N GLU A 103 -24.39 7.70 -8.59
CA GLU A 103 -25.36 8.73 -8.97
C GLU A 103 -24.71 10.12 -9.11
N TRP A 104 -23.64 10.38 -8.39
CA TRP A 104 -22.96 11.67 -8.35
C TRP A 104 -21.97 11.88 -9.52
N MET A 105 -21.61 10.83 -10.25
CA MET A 105 -20.67 10.87 -11.37
C MET A 105 -21.43 10.85 -12.71
N SER A 106 -21.10 11.77 -13.60
CA SER A 106 -21.70 11.86 -14.94
C SER A 106 -21.28 10.72 -15.87
N GLU A 107 -22.12 10.42 -16.86
CA GLU A 107 -21.83 9.36 -17.83
C GLU A 107 -20.49 9.55 -18.59
N PRO A 108 -20.10 10.76 -19.04
CA PRO A 108 -18.80 10.96 -19.68
C PRO A 108 -17.62 10.58 -18.79
N THR A 109 -17.67 10.88 -17.50
CA THR A 109 -16.62 10.51 -16.54
C THR A 109 -16.65 9.00 -16.24
N LYS A 110 -17.85 8.40 -16.09
CA LYS A 110 -17.97 6.92 -15.93
C LYS A 110 -17.34 6.14 -17.08
N VAL A 111 -17.58 6.56 -18.32
CA VAL A 111 -16.98 5.90 -19.50
C VAL A 111 -15.46 5.90 -19.41
N LYS A 112 -14.85 7.05 -19.10
CA LYS A 112 -13.38 7.16 -18.94
C LYS A 112 -12.85 6.39 -17.74
N ALA A 113 -13.57 6.39 -16.64
CA ALA A 113 -13.21 5.60 -15.46
C ALA A 113 -13.22 4.08 -15.79
N LEU A 114 -14.21 3.61 -16.52
CA LEU A 114 -14.28 2.21 -16.96
C LEU A 114 -13.18 1.85 -17.99
N GLU A 115 -12.84 2.76 -18.90
CA GLU A 115 -11.69 2.59 -19.79
C GLU A 115 -10.39 2.48 -18.99
N LYS A 116 -10.18 3.32 -18.00
CA LYS A 116 -9.01 3.28 -17.12
C LYS A 116 -8.94 1.97 -16.35
N LEU A 117 -10.05 1.55 -15.74
CA LEU A 117 -10.13 0.27 -15.02
C LEU A 117 -9.84 -0.93 -15.93
N ALA A 118 -10.31 -0.91 -17.17
CA ALA A 118 -10.10 -1.99 -18.13
C ALA A 118 -8.64 -2.11 -18.61
N THR A 119 -7.86 -1.04 -18.50
CA THR A 119 -6.45 -0.99 -18.92
C THR A 119 -5.46 -1.16 -17.77
N PHE A 120 -5.90 -1.54 -16.58
CA PHE A 120 -5.00 -1.84 -15.47
C PHE A 120 -4.03 -2.96 -15.85
N HIS A 121 -2.73 -2.67 -15.74
CA HIS A 121 -1.68 -3.68 -15.85
C HIS A 121 -1.56 -4.40 -14.49
N VAL A 122 -1.78 -5.72 -14.49
CA VAL A 122 -1.88 -6.50 -13.23
C VAL A 122 -0.64 -7.37 -13.06
N LYS A 123 0.09 -7.17 -11.97
CA LYS A 123 1.29 -7.92 -11.59
C LYS A 123 1.02 -8.75 -10.34
N ILE A 124 1.24 -10.06 -10.42
CA ILE A 124 0.94 -11.00 -9.32
C ILE A 124 2.12 -11.93 -9.08
N GLY A 125 2.59 -11.95 -7.84
CA GLY A 125 3.58 -12.88 -7.32
C GLY A 125 5.02 -12.47 -7.62
N TYR A 126 5.43 -12.52 -8.87
CA TYR A 126 6.81 -12.27 -9.31
C TYR A 126 6.88 -11.91 -10.79
N PRO A 127 7.97 -11.22 -11.25
CA PRO A 127 8.14 -10.83 -12.65
C PRO A 127 8.36 -12.03 -13.56
N ASP A 128 7.89 -11.94 -14.81
CA ASP A 128 8.10 -13.00 -15.82
C ASP A 128 9.57 -13.04 -16.29
N THR A 129 10.28 -11.91 -16.21
CA THR A 129 11.71 -11.80 -16.52
C THR A 129 12.44 -11.24 -15.31
N TRP A 130 13.41 -11.99 -14.80
CA TRP A 130 14.22 -11.58 -13.66
C TRP A 130 15.29 -10.58 -14.05
N LYS A 131 15.59 -9.66 -13.15
CA LYS A 131 16.65 -8.68 -13.32
C LYS A 131 18.01 -9.36 -13.39
N ASP A 132 18.83 -8.98 -14.36
CA ASP A 132 20.17 -9.51 -14.55
C ASP A 132 21.20 -8.74 -13.69
N TYR A 133 21.75 -9.40 -12.68
CA TYR A 133 22.80 -8.87 -11.81
C TYR A 133 24.22 -9.34 -12.22
N SER A 134 24.39 -9.95 -13.40
CA SER A 134 25.69 -10.55 -13.81
C SER A 134 26.84 -9.55 -13.91
N THR A 135 26.52 -8.25 -14.10
CA THR A 135 27.50 -7.18 -14.17
C THR A 135 27.82 -6.53 -12.81
N LEU A 136 27.07 -6.88 -11.76
CA LEU A 136 27.35 -6.39 -10.40
C LEU A 136 28.46 -7.22 -9.76
N GLU A 137 29.59 -6.59 -9.51
CA GLU A 137 30.75 -7.23 -8.89
C GLU A 137 30.67 -7.14 -7.35
N ILE A 138 30.69 -8.28 -6.66
CA ILE A 138 30.80 -8.40 -5.20
C ILE A 138 32.15 -9.00 -4.84
N LYS A 139 32.89 -8.34 -3.94
CA LYS A 139 34.24 -8.74 -3.53
C LYS A 139 34.34 -9.00 -2.03
N ASN A 140 35.33 -9.81 -1.64
CA ASN A 140 35.69 -10.04 -0.24
C ASN A 140 36.72 -8.99 0.22
N ASP A 141 36.36 -7.70 0.13
CA ASP A 141 37.19 -6.59 0.56
C ASP A 141 36.56 -5.82 1.74
N SER A 142 35.65 -4.90 1.50
CA SER A 142 34.94 -4.19 2.57
C SER A 142 33.43 -4.15 2.32
N TYR A 143 32.67 -4.07 3.42
CA TYR A 143 31.21 -3.96 3.37
C TYR A 143 30.81 -2.68 2.61
N TRP A 144 31.42 -1.55 2.95
CA TRP A 144 31.16 -0.28 2.32
C TRP A 144 31.48 -0.32 0.80
N ALA A 145 32.64 -0.87 0.40
CA ALA A 145 32.98 -0.96 -1.01
C ALA A 145 31.99 -1.81 -1.83
N ASN A 146 31.41 -2.85 -1.24
CA ASN A 146 30.32 -3.59 -1.89
C ASN A 146 29.05 -2.76 -2.03
N MET A 147 28.73 -1.93 -1.03
CA MET A 147 27.59 -1.02 -1.10
C MET A 147 27.79 0.08 -2.16
N GLU A 148 29.00 0.63 -2.28
CA GLU A 148 29.35 1.56 -3.35
C GLU A 148 29.14 0.92 -4.73
N ARG A 149 29.66 -0.28 -4.97
CA ARG A 149 29.46 -1.01 -6.24
C ARG A 149 27.99 -1.29 -6.53
N ALA A 150 27.22 -1.68 -5.53
CA ALA A 150 25.77 -1.92 -5.70
C ALA A 150 25.02 -0.63 -6.03
N ASN A 151 25.36 0.47 -5.37
CA ASN A 151 24.76 1.79 -5.64
C ASN A 151 25.15 2.33 -7.02
N GLU A 152 26.42 2.22 -7.43
CA GLU A 152 26.89 2.61 -8.76
C GLU A 152 26.20 1.79 -9.85
N TRP A 153 26.08 0.48 -9.65
CA TRP A 153 25.39 -0.40 -10.57
C TRP A 153 23.90 -0.04 -10.70
N SER A 154 23.22 0.15 -9.58
CA SER A 154 21.80 0.55 -9.57
C SER A 154 21.59 1.92 -10.22
N HIS A 155 22.49 2.87 -9.98
CA HIS A 155 22.47 4.18 -10.63
C HIS A 155 22.68 4.07 -12.14
N ALA A 156 23.63 3.24 -12.60
CA ALA A 156 23.87 3.00 -14.03
C ALA A 156 22.64 2.39 -14.72
N GLU A 157 21.98 1.42 -14.08
CA GLU A 157 20.72 0.84 -14.54
C GLU A 157 19.60 1.90 -14.67
N MET A 158 19.49 2.78 -13.67
CA MET A 158 18.50 3.88 -13.71
C MET A 158 18.79 4.85 -14.87
N ILE A 159 20.04 5.27 -15.05
CA ILE A 159 20.45 6.19 -16.13
C ILE A 159 20.29 5.54 -17.50
N ALA A 160 20.51 4.23 -17.62
CA ALA A 160 20.34 3.49 -18.86
C ALA A 160 18.90 3.47 -19.39
N LYS A 161 17.90 3.84 -18.58
CA LYS A 161 16.49 4.00 -18.98
C LYS A 161 16.23 5.33 -19.71
N ALA A 162 17.09 6.32 -19.54
CA ALA A 162 16.88 7.64 -20.15
C ALA A 162 16.78 7.55 -21.67
N GLY A 163 15.72 8.16 -22.22
CA GLY A 163 15.44 8.14 -23.65
C GLY A 163 14.86 6.83 -24.19
N LYS A 164 14.59 5.84 -23.34
CA LYS A 164 13.89 4.60 -23.73
C LYS A 164 12.39 4.71 -23.42
N PRO A 165 11.54 3.94 -24.12
CA PRO A 165 10.13 3.78 -23.72
C PRO A 165 10.02 3.25 -22.27
N VAL A 166 8.93 3.60 -21.59
CA VAL A 166 8.62 3.06 -20.25
C VAL A 166 8.44 1.54 -20.34
N ASP A 167 9.20 0.82 -19.54
CA ASP A 167 9.01 -0.62 -19.37
C ASP A 167 7.87 -0.85 -18.36
N LYS A 168 6.72 -1.30 -18.85
CA LYS A 168 5.57 -1.60 -17.98
C LYS A 168 5.70 -2.93 -17.24
N ASP A 169 6.65 -3.77 -17.62
CA ASP A 169 6.87 -5.07 -16.96
C ASP A 169 7.87 -4.96 -15.80
N GLU A 170 8.56 -3.81 -15.63
CA GLU A 170 9.43 -3.55 -14.49
C GLU A 170 8.65 -3.52 -13.18
N TRP A 171 9.13 -4.28 -12.17
CA TRP A 171 8.55 -4.29 -10.83
C TRP A 171 9.24 -3.27 -9.93
N LEU A 172 8.43 -2.51 -9.16
CA LEU A 172 8.93 -1.52 -8.19
C LEU A 172 9.14 -2.12 -6.80
N MET A 173 8.61 -3.31 -6.55
CA MET A 173 8.80 -4.08 -5.32
C MET A 173 9.32 -5.47 -5.64
N THR A 174 10.17 -6.01 -4.77
CA THR A 174 10.66 -7.39 -4.91
C THR A 174 9.58 -8.41 -4.53
N PRO A 175 9.65 -9.65 -5.04
CA PRO A 175 8.63 -10.67 -4.76
C PRO A 175 8.42 -11.00 -3.28
N GLN A 176 9.44 -10.88 -2.43
CA GLN A 176 9.34 -11.14 -0.99
C GLN A 176 8.80 -9.95 -0.18
N THR A 177 8.53 -8.81 -0.81
CA THR A 177 7.97 -7.63 -0.13
C THR A 177 6.55 -7.91 0.37
N VAL A 178 6.29 -7.64 1.65
CA VAL A 178 4.95 -7.71 2.25
C VAL A 178 4.28 -6.35 2.08
N ASN A 179 3.90 -6.05 0.87
CA ASN A 179 3.17 -4.84 0.47
C ASN A 179 2.56 -5.02 -0.93
N ALA A 180 1.79 -4.03 -1.38
CA ALA A 180 1.24 -3.90 -2.72
C ALA A 180 1.39 -2.45 -3.18
N TYR A 181 1.13 -2.15 -4.45
CA TYR A 181 1.10 -0.77 -4.93
C TYR A 181 0.21 -0.59 -6.16
N TYR A 182 -0.34 0.63 -6.31
CA TYR A 182 -0.80 1.18 -7.57
C TYR A 182 0.22 2.22 -8.07
N ASN A 183 0.58 2.15 -9.36
CA ASN A 183 1.43 3.16 -10.00
C ASN A 183 0.61 3.92 -11.06
N PRO A 184 0.31 5.21 -10.85
CA PRO A 184 -0.51 5.99 -11.77
C PRO A 184 0.17 6.24 -13.13
N THR A 185 1.51 6.26 -13.19
CA THR A 185 2.24 6.55 -14.43
C THR A 185 2.27 5.41 -15.43
N THR A 186 2.02 4.18 -14.97
CA THR A 186 1.91 2.98 -15.80
C THR A 186 0.50 2.38 -15.76
N ASN A 187 -0.38 2.91 -14.91
CA ASN A 187 -1.73 2.41 -14.64
C ASN A 187 -1.70 0.94 -14.24
N GLU A 188 -0.85 0.59 -13.26
CA GLU A 188 -0.63 -0.79 -12.82
C GLU A 188 -0.93 -1.00 -11.35
N ILE A 189 -1.34 -2.23 -11.03
CA ILE A 189 -1.47 -2.76 -9.66
C ILE A 189 -0.54 -3.96 -9.50
N CYS A 190 0.17 -4.02 -8.39
CA CYS A 190 1.16 -5.06 -8.14
C CYS A 190 0.98 -5.69 -6.76
N PHE A 191 0.98 -7.04 -6.74
CA PHE A 191 0.85 -7.85 -5.52
C PHE A 191 2.00 -8.86 -5.46
N PRO A 192 3.13 -8.52 -4.82
CA PRO A 192 4.26 -9.41 -4.63
C PRO A 192 3.88 -10.69 -3.87
N ALA A 193 4.62 -11.79 -4.09
CA ALA A 193 4.37 -13.07 -3.41
C ALA A 193 4.41 -12.97 -1.89
N GLY A 194 5.15 -12.00 -1.34
CA GLY A 194 5.30 -11.77 0.09
C GLY A 194 3.99 -11.40 0.79
N ILE A 195 3.13 -10.58 0.15
CA ILE A 195 1.82 -10.23 0.71
C ILE A 195 0.78 -11.34 0.47
N LEU A 196 1.03 -12.24 -0.48
CA LEU A 196 0.14 -13.36 -0.80
C LEU A 196 0.36 -14.56 0.13
N GLN A 197 0.51 -14.28 1.41
CA GLN A 197 0.74 -15.20 2.53
C GLN A 197 -0.17 -14.81 3.70
N TYR A 198 -0.37 -15.74 4.65
CA TYR A 198 -1.05 -15.42 5.90
C TYR A 198 -0.36 -14.24 6.63
N PRO A 199 -1.10 -13.25 7.18
CA PRO A 199 -2.56 -13.19 7.38
C PRO A 199 -3.36 -12.55 6.23
N PHE A 200 -2.74 -12.19 5.11
CA PHE A 200 -3.44 -11.56 3.98
C PHE A 200 -4.14 -12.57 3.08
N PHE A 201 -3.48 -13.70 2.82
CA PHE A 201 -4.00 -14.74 1.94
C PHE A 201 -3.68 -16.14 2.48
N ASP A 202 -4.64 -17.04 2.40
CA ASP A 202 -4.45 -18.46 2.70
C ASP A 202 -5.20 -19.31 1.66
N MET A 203 -4.47 -20.21 0.98
CA MET A 203 -5.03 -21.13 -0.01
C MET A 203 -6.10 -22.05 0.58
N ASN A 204 -6.05 -22.34 1.88
CA ASN A 204 -6.94 -23.26 2.57
C ASN A 204 -8.11 -22.54 3.29
N ALA A 205 -8.03 -21.22 3.42
CA ALA A 205 -9.10 -20.45 4.02
C ALA A 205 -10.30 -20.28 3.06
N ASP A 206 -11.47 -20.03 3.64
CA ASP A 206 -12.68 -19.72 2.87
C ASP A 206 -12.64 -18.33 2.22
N ASP A 207 -13.59 -18.08 1.35
CA ASP A 207 -13.68 -16.81 0.62
C ASP A 207 -13.98 -15.63 1.56
N ALA A 208 -14.67 -15.82 2.68
CA ALA A 208 -14.90 -14.73 3.63
C ALA A 208 -13.57 -14.20 4.17
N PHE A 209 -12.63 -15.07 4.54
CA PHE A 209 -11.30 -14.70 4.97
C PHE A 209 -10.51 -14.01 3.85
N ASN A 210 -10.39 -14.65 2.68
CA ASN A 210 -9.53 -14.13 1.60
C ASN A 210 -10.06 -12.82 1.01
N TYR A 211 -11.37 -12.66 0.84
CA TYR A 211 -11.94 -11.38 0.41
C TYR A 211 -11.84 -10.30 1.49
N GLY A 212 -12.00 -10.66 2.77
CA GLY A 212 -11.84 -9.72 3.88
C GLY A 212 -10.41 -9.23 4.08
N ALA A 213 -9.42 -10.05 3.77
CA ALA A 213 -8.00 -9.74 3.89
C ALA A 213 -7.42 -9.25 2.56
N ILE A 214 -6.83 -10.15 1.74
CA ILE A 214 -6.18 -9.75 0.48
C ILE A 214 -7.16 -9.11 -0.52
N GLY A 215 -8.42 -9.50 -0.51
CA GLY A 215 -9.43 -8.89 -1.37
C GLY A 215 -9.60 -7.40 -1.11
N VAL A 216 -9.61 -6.96 0.15
CA VAL A 216 -9.67 -5.53 0.48
C VAL A 216 -8.39 -4.82 0.02
N VAL A 217 -7.20 -5.44 0.16
CA VAL A 217 -5.94 -4.88 -0.37
C VAL A 217 -6.00 -4.72 -1.89
N ILE A 218 -6.50 -5.71 -2.62
CA ILE A 218 -6.67 -5.62 -4.08
C ILE A 218 -7.61 -4.47 -4.45
N GLY A 219 -8.75 -4.37 -3.76
CA GLY A 219 -9.71 -3.27 -3.97
C GLY A 219 -9.12 -1.90 -3.61
N HIS A 220 -8.28 -1.83 -2.58
CA HIS A 220 -7.52 -0.65 -2.17
C HIS A 220 -6.61 -0.17 -3.30
N GLU A 221 -5.76 -1.04 -3.84
CA GLU A 221 -4.87 -0.67 -4.96
C GLU A 221 -5.65 -0.27 -6.22
N MET A 222 -6.75 -0.93 -6.52
CA MET A 222 -7.62 -0.53 -7.63
C MET A 222 -8.24 0.86 -7.39
N THR A 223 -8.61 1.16 -6.14
CA THR A 223 -9.24 2.44 -5.78
C THR A 223 -8.23 3.60 -5.87
N HIS A 224 -6.94 3.35 -5.64
CA HIS A 224 -5.89 4.35 -5.87
C HIS A 224 -5.89 4.91 -7.31
N GLY A 225 -6.35 4.15 -8.30
CA GLY A 225 -6.55 4.68 -9.65
C GLY A 225 -7.56 5.82 -9.73
N PHE A 226 -8.39 6.01 -8.69
CA PHE A 226 -9.53 6.91 -8.66
C PHE A 226 -9.61 7.74 -7.36
N ASP A 227 -8.56 7.73 -6.52
CA ASP A 227 -8.44 8.60 -5.35
C ASP A 227 -8.12 10.04 -5.73
N ASP A 228 -7.83 10.90 -4.77
CA ASP A 228 -7.55 12.32 -4.98
C ASP A 228 -6.30 12.58 -5.84
N GLN A 229 -5.33 11.67 -5.85
CA GLN A 229 -4.11 11.74 -6.67
C GLN A 229 -4.26 10.95 -7.97
N GLY A 230 -4.67 9.67 -7.88
CA GLY A 230 -4.76 8.77 -9.04
C GLY A 230 -5.76 9.23 -10.09
N ARG A 231 -6.86 9.90 -9.67
CA ARG A 231 -7.84 10.48 -10.61
C ARG A 231 -7.25 11.52 -11.56
N GLN A 232 -6.08 12.10 -11.23
CA GLN A 232 -5.41 13.09 -12.07
C GLN A 232 -4.65 12.46 -13.25
N TYR A 233 -4.50 11.15 -13.29
CA TYR A 233 -3.83 10.42 -14.36
C TYR A 233 -4.84 9.68 -15.24
N ASP A 234 -4.66 9.80 -16.56
CA ASP A 234 -5.48 9.06 -17.54
C ASP A 234 -5.09 7.57 -17.60
N LYS A 235 -5.80 6.81 -18.42
CA LYS A 235 -5.58 5.37 -18.64
C LYS A 235 -4.20 5.02 -19.22
N ASP A 236 -3.50 5.98 -19.80
CA ASP A 236 -2.19 5.82 -20.42
C ASP A 236 -1.05 6.27 -19.48
N GLY A 237 -1.39 6.74 -18.26
CA GLY A 237 -0.44 7.19 -17.25
C GLY A 237 -0.01 8.66 -17.39
N ASN A 238 -0.68 9.44 -18.20
CA ASN A 238 -0.40 10.86 -18.34
C ASN A 238 -1.11 11.67 -17.26
N LEU A 239 -0.43 12.64 -16.67
CA LEU A 239 -1.05 13.65 -15.80
C LEU A 239 -1.97 14.54 -16.66
N LYS A 240 -3.24 14.21 -16.65
CA LYS A 240 -4.25 14.84 -17.51
C LYS A 240 -5.61 14.79 -16.84
N ASP A 241 -6.22 15.97 -16.69
CA ASP A 241 -7.59 16.05 -16.20
C ASP A 241 -8.55 15.46 -17.25
N TRP A 242 -9.31 14.46 -16.85
CA TRP A 242 -10.30 13.76 -17.68
C TRP A 242 -11.69 13.77 -17.05
N TRP A 243 -11.84 14.36 -15.87
CA TRP A 243 -13.10 14.52 -15.18
C TRP A 243 -13.85 15.76 -15.70
N THR A 244 -15.18 15.78 -15.57
CA THR A 244 -15.90 17.04 -15.71
C THR A 244 -15.66 17.91 -14.46
N ALA A 245 -15.76 19.23 -14.62
CA ALA A 245 -15.57 20.14 -13.49
C ALA A 245 -16.60 19.89 -12.36
N GLU A 246 -17.82 19.49 -12.72
CA GLU A 246 -18.89 19.15 -11.78
C GLU A 246 -18.56 17.86 -11.02
N ASP A 247 -18.11 16.81 -11.71
CA ASP A 247 -17.71 15.54 -11.07
C ASP A 247 -16.52 15.75 -10.14
N ALA A 248 -15.53 16.56 -10.55
CA ALA A 248 -14.39 16.90 -9.71
C ALA A 248 -14.85 17.58 -8.41
N LYS A 249 -15.77 18.56 -8.51
CA LYS A 249 -16.36 19.22 -7.35
C LYS A 249 -17.15 18.25 -6.47
N ASN A 250 -17.98 17.39 -7.06
CA ASN A 250 -18.75 16.38 -6.33
C ASN A 250 -17.85 15.39 -5.59
N PHE A 251 -16.73 15.02 -6.17
CA PHE A 251 -15.71 14.21 -5.51
C PHE A 251 -15.09 14.95 -4.31
N ASP A 252 -14.64 16.19 -4.52
CA ASP A 252 -13.97 16.98 -3.49
C ASP A 252 -14.88 17.24 -2.28
N GLU A 253 -16.18 17.49 -2.49
CA GLU A 253 -17.17 17.63 -1.41
C GLU A 253 -17.31 16.35 -0.59
N ARG A 254 -17.31 15.18 -1.21
CA ARG A 254 -17.37 13.87 -0.53
C ARG A 254 -16.04 13.54 0.16
N ALA A 255 -14.92 13.83 -0.49
CA ALA A 255 -13.60 13.67 0.09
C ALA A 255 -13.42 14.56 1.35
N GLN A 256 -14.01 15.76 1.37
CA GLN A 256 -13.95 16.63 2.53
C GLN A 256 -14.66 16.04 3.76
N VAL A 257 -15.72 15.24 3.58
CA VAL A 257 -16.37 14.51 4.68
C VAL A 257 -15.37 13.56 5.34
N MET A 258 -14.58 12.83 4.53
CA MET A 258 -13.53 11.92 5.03
C MET A 258 -12.42 12.68 5.75
N VAL A 259 -11.94 13.79 5.16
CA VAL A 259 -10.93 14.66 5.81
C VAL A 259 -11.40 15.10 7.20
N ASN A 260 -12.61 15.65 7.29
CA ASN A 260 -13.15 16.15 8.55
C ASN A 260 -13.31 15.04 9.60
N PHE A 261 -13.70 13.85 9.17
CA PHE A 261 -13.82 12.69 10.06
C PHE A 261 -12.46 12.29 10.65
N PHE A 262 -11.44 12.11 9.79
CA PHE A 262 -10.12 11.71 10.26
C PHE A 262 -9.41 12.83 11.04
N ASP A 263 -9.57 14.10 10.68
CA ASP A 263 -9.06 15.24 11.47
C ASP A 263 -9.61 15.28 12.90
N SER A 264 -10.76 14.66 13.16
CA SER A 264 -11.36 14.60 14.50
C SER A 264 -10.81 13.49 15.40
N ILE A 265 -9.96 12.61 14.86
CA ILE A 265 -9.42 11.45 15.57
C ILE A 265 -8.20 11.87 16.40
N GLU A 266 -8.30 11.76 17.72
CA GLU A 266 -7.17 11.93 18.62
C GLU A 266 -6.36 10.61 18.69
N VAL A 267 -5.14 10.62 18.14
CA VAL A 267 -4.26 9.45 18.04
C VAL A 267 -3.31 9.31 19.23
N ALA A 268 -3.09 10.40 19.95
CA ALA A 268 -2.36 10.45 21.21
C ALA A 268 -2.83 11.72 21.97
N PRO A 269 -2.62 11.83 23.29
CA PRO A 269 -3.09 12.99 24.07
C PRO A 269 -2.71 14.33 23.44
N GLY A 270 -3.70 15.09 22.97
CA GLY A 270 -3.54 16.38 22.28
C GLY A 270 -2.97 16.32 20.87
N VAL A 271 -2.84 15.12 20.28
CA VAL A 271 -2.34 14.91 18.90
C VAL A 271 -3.44 14.29 18.05
N TYR A 272 -3.78 14.95 16.97
CA TYR A 272 -4.83 14.52 16.04
C TYR A 272 -4.24 13.99 14.74
N ALA A 273 -4.95 13.08 14.10
CA ALA A 273 -4.64 12.60 12.76
C ALA A 273 -4.70 13.77 11.75
N ASN A 274 -4.07 13.59 10.61
CA ASN A 274 -4.11 14.56 9.52
C ASN A 274 -4.92 13.97 8.34
N GLY A 275 -6.23 14.20 8.37
CA GLY A 275 -7.14 13.64 7.37
C GLY A 275 -6.85 14.09 5.94
N ARG A 276 -6.24 15.28 5.75
CA ARG A 276 -5.81 15.74 4.43
C ARG A 276 -4.59 14.98 3.92
N MET A 277 -3.60 14.73 4.77
CA MET A 277 -2.40 13.98 4.41
C MET A 277 -2.72 12.52 4.10
N THR A 278 -3.67 11.93 4.85
CA THR A 278 -4.03 10.52 4.72
C THR A 278 -5.24 10.28 3.80
N LEU A 279 -5.70 11.29 3.08
CA LEU A 279 -6.95 11.23 2.31
C LEU A 279 -6.95 10.11 1.27
N GLY A 280 -5.93 10.02 0.42
CA GLY A 280 -5.85 9.03 -0.65
C GLY A 280 -5.92 7.60 -0.09
N GLU A 281 -5.16 7.33 0.97
CA GLU A 281 -5.15 6.04 1.65
C GLU A 281 -6.51 5.69 2.29
N ASN A 282 -7.15 6.67 2.93
CA ASN A 282 -8.46 6.45 3.53
C ASN A 282 -9.56 6.24 2.47
N ILE A 283 -9.47 6.92 1.32
CA ILE A 283 -10.36 6.66 0.16
C ILE A 283 -10.14 5.25 -0.38
N ALA A 284 -8.87 4.82 -0.49
CA ALA A 284 -8.51 3.51 -0.98
C ALA A 284 -8.98 2.40 -0.04
N ASP A 285 -8.85 2.56 1.28
CA ASP A 285 -9.40 1.61 2.27
C ASP A 285 -10.93 1.52 2.20
N HIS A 286 -11.62 2.65 2.11
CA HIS A 286 -13.08 2.70 1.99
C HIS A 286 -13.55 2.01 0.70
N GLY A 287 -12.95 2.34 -0.44
CA GLY A 287 -13.26 1.72 -1.73
C GLY A 287 -12.92 0.23 -1.73
N GLY A 288 -11.77 -0.14 -1.18
CA GLY A 288 -11.33 -1.53 -1.04
C GLY A 288 -12.34 -2.39 -0.28
N LEU A 289 -12.82 -1.90 0.87
CA LEU A 289 -13.86 -2.57 1.67
C LEU A 289 -15.16 -2.75 0.88
N GLN A 290 -15.65 -1.69 0.22
CA GLN A 290 -16.89 -1.71 -0.53
C GLN A 290 -16.81 -2.66 -1.73
N VAL A 291 -15.74 -2.58 -2.52
CA VAL A 291 -15.52 -3.39 -3.72
C VAL A 291 -15.33 -4.85 -3.36
N SER A 292 -14.51 -5.13 -2.34
CA SER A 292 -14.23 -6.51 -1.93
C SER A 292 -15.44 -7.18 -1.30
N TYR A 293 -16.22 -6.46 -0.50
CA TYR A 293 -17.46 -7.00 0.06
C TYR A 293 -18.47 -7.36 -1.04
N GLN A 294 -18.65 -6.50 -2.04
CA GLN A 294 -19.52 -6.81 -3.19
C GLN A 294 -19.01 -8.03 -3.96
N ALA A 295 -17.69 -8.09 -4.22
CA ALA A 295 -17.08 -9.23 -4.90
C ALA A 295 -17.24 -10.53 -4.12
N PHE A 296 -17.08 -10.49 -2.78
CA PHE A 296 -17.32 -11.58 -1.88
C PHE A 296 -18.77 -12.10 -1.97
N LYS A 297 -19.75 -11.21 -1.88
CA LYS A 297 -21.17 -11.58 -1.99
C LYS A 297 -21.51 -12.22 -3.34
N LYS A 298 -20.90 -11.72 -4.43
CA LYS A 298 -21.05 -12.32 -5.79
C LYS A 298 -20.44 -13.72 -5.85
N ALA A 299 -19.22 -13.89 -5.34
CA ALA A 299 -18.51 -15.17 -5.38
C ALA A 299 -19.23 -16.27 -4.61
N THR A 300 -19.88 -15.92 -3.49
CA THR A 300 -20.53 -16.88 -2.59
C THR A 300 -22.05 -17.02 -2.82
N ALA A 301 -22.63 -16.26 -3.76
CA ALA A 301 -24.08 -16.26 -3.99
C ALA A 301 -24.64 -17.63 -4.37
N ALA A 302 -23.95 -18.38 -5.24
CA ALA A 302 -24.37 -19.71 -5.68
C ALA A 302 -24.11 -20.81 -4.63
N ASN A 303 -23.09 -20.63 -3.81
CA ASN A 303 -22.69 -21.57 -2.76
C ASN A 303 -22.43 -20.80 -1.46
N PRO A 304 -23.49 -20.47 -0.70
CA PRO A 304 -23.38 -19.72 0.54
C PRO A 304 -22.47 -20.44 1.56
N LEU A 305 -21.58 -19.67 2.19
CA LEU A 305 -20.68 -20.20 3.20
C LEU A 305 -21.43 -20.47 4.52
N PRO A 306 -21.02 -21.50 5.27
CA PRO A 306 -21.60 -21.82 6.57
C PRO A 306 -21.19 -20.82 7.65
N VAL A 307 -21.94 -20.79 8.75
CA VAL A 307 -21.48 -20.24 10.03
C VAL A 307 -20.36 -21.13 10.57
N LEU A 308 -19.23 -20.56 10.94
CA LEU A 308 -18.08 -21.25 11.52
C LEU A 308 -17.71 -20.59 12.85
N ASP A 309 -17.49 -21.37 13.88
CA ASP A 309 -17.14 -20.89 15.24
C ASP A 309 -18.12 -19.82 15.80
N GLY A 310 -19.39 -19.93 15.42
CA GLY A 310 -20.42 -18.96 15.79
C GLY A 310 -20.42 -17.66 14.99
N LEU A 311 -19.55 -17.51 14.00
CA LEU A 311 -19.41 -16.31 13.17
C LEU A 311 -20.04 -16.52 11.79
N THR A 312 -20.83 -15.54 11.34
CA THR A 312 -21.35 -15.51 9.97
C THR A 312 -20.22 -15.26 8.97
N PRO A 313 -20.40 -15.58 7.69
CA PRO A 313 -19.42 -15.25 6.67
C PRO A 313 -19.07 -13.75 6.60
N GLU A 314 -20.08 -12.89 6.77
CA GLU A 314 -19.90 -11.43 6.78
C GLU A 314 -19.08 -10.98 7.99
N GLN A 315 -19.32 -11.54 9.17
CA GLN A 315 -18.50 -11.25 10.36
C GLN A 315 -17.06 -11.70 10.15
N ARG A 316 -16.82 -12.89 9.58
CA ARG A 316 -15.45 -13.35 9.26
C ARG A 316 -14.74 -12.46 8.26
N PHE A 317 -15.46 -11.93 7.25
CA PHE A 317 -14.92 -10.95 6.30
C PHE A 317 -14.35 -9.71 7.03
N PHE A 318 -15.14 -9.07 7.87
CA PHE A 318 -14.69 -7.86 8.58
C PHE A 318 -13.63 -8.16 9.65
N LEU A 319 -13.68 -9.32 10.30
CA LEU A 319 -12.65 -9.74 11.24
C LEU A 319 -11.32 -10.06 10.54
N ALA A 320 -11.35 -10.64 9.34
CA ALA A 320 -10.15 -10.85 8.53
C ALA A 320 -9.50 -9.50 8.17
N TYR A 321 -10.29 -8.52 7.74
CA TYR A 321 -9.81 -7.16 7.50
C TYR A 321 -9.15 -6.54 8.75
N ALA A 322 -9.82 -6.62 9.89
CA ALA A 322 -9.26 -6.10 11.13
C ALA A 322 -7.96 -6.82 11.52
N GLY A 323 -7.88 -8.13 11.26
CA GLY A 323 -6.72 -8.97 11.57
C GLY A 323 -5.45 -8.56 10.81
N VAL A 324 -5.55 -8.12 9.54
CA VAL A 324 -4.37 -7.71 8.76
C VAL A 324 -3.77 -6.38 9.25
N TRP A 325 -4.54 -5.55 9.96
CA TRP A 325 -4.09 -4.29 10.53
C TRP A 325 -3.77 -4.37 12.03
N ALA A 326 -3.94 -5.53 12.65
CA ALA A 326 -3.61 -5.74 14.05
C ALA A 326 -2.10 -5.54 14.27
N ASN A 327 -1.73 -4.49 14.98
CA ASN A 327 -0.35 -4.18 15.33
C ASN A 327 -0.24 -3.55 16.72
N ASP A 328 0.97 -3.56 17.27
CA ASP A 328 1.35 -2.82 18.45
C ASP A 328 2.43 -1.81 18.07
N ILE A 329 2.18 -0.52 18.31
CA ILE A 329 3.03 0.58 17.88
C ILE A 329 3.49 1.41 19.08
N ARG A 330 4.77 1.78 19.13
CA ARG A 330 5.33 2.60 20.20
C ARG A 330 4.81 4.03 20.15
N PRO A 331 4.66 4.70 21.29
CA PRO A 331 4.18 6.10 21.33
C PRO A 331 5.02 7.06 20.48
N GLU A 332 6.33 6.90 20.44
CA GLU A 332 7.24 7.72 19.64
C GLU A 332 6.96 7.52 18.14
N GLU A 333 6.71 6.28 17.73
CA GLU A 333 6.41 5.95 16.34
C GLU A 333 4.99 6.40 15.94
N VAL A 334 4.02 6.40 16.88
CA VAL A 334 2.70 7.03 16.66
C VAL A 334 2.89 8.49 16.27
N LEU A 335 3.69 9.26 17.04
CA LEU A 335 3.94 10.66 16.77
C LEU A 335 4.69 10.90 15.46
N ASN A 336 5.69 10.05 15.17
CA ASN A 336 6.47 10.12 13.94
C ASN A 336 5.57 9.88 12.71
N ARG A 337 4.83 8.80 12.70
CA ARG A 337 3.97 8.42 11.56
C ARG A 337 2.84 9.41 11.35
N THR A 338 2.21 9.92 12.40
CA THR A 338 1.15 10.93 12.28
C THR A 338 1.61 12.20 11.55
N LYS A 339 2.93 12.49 11.55
CA LYS A 339 3.51 13.68 10.90
C LYS A 339 4.10 13.41 9.52
N SER A 340 4.44 12.17 9.20
CA SER A 340 5.26 11.84 8.02
C SER A 340 4.68 10.74 7.12
N ASP A 341 3.74 9.92 7.61
CA ASP A 341 3.16 8.80 6.86
C ASP A 341 1.82 9.21 6.25
N VAL A 342 1.64 8.93 4.97
CA VAL A 342 0.38 9.17 4.26
C VAL A 342 -0.71 8.15 4.61
N HIS A 343 -0.34 7.07 5.32
CA HIS A 343 -1.29 6.08 5.83
C HIS A 343 -1.78 6.45 7.23
N SER A 344 -3.05 6.24 7.49
CA SER A 344 -3.58 6.23 8.86
C SER A 344 -2.94 5.09 9.65
N LEU A 345 -2.83 5.24 10.99
CA LEU A 345 -2.38 4.17 11.87
C LEU A 345 -3.29 2.94 11.74
N GLY A 346 -2.74 1.73 11.90
CA GLY A 346 -3.48 0.47 11.69
C GLY A 346 -4.81 0.41 12.44
N GLU A 347 -4.86 0.89 13.68
CA GLU A 347 -6.11 1.01 14.45
C GLU A 347 -7.16 1.83 13.69
N TRP A 348 -6.77 2.93 13.05
CA TRP A 348 -7.70 3.84 12.39
C TRP A 348 -8.00 3.45 10.94
N ARG A 349 -7.17 2.63 10.33
CA ARG A 349 -7.54 1.94 9.08
C ARG A 349 -8.73 1.00 9.29
N VAL A 350 -8.88 0.46 10.50
CA VAL A 350 -10.03 -0.37 10.90
C VAL A 350 -11.16 0.47 11.49
N ASN A 351 -10.90 1.14 12.62
CA ASN A 351 -11.93 1.83 13.41
C ASN A 351 -12.41 3.13 12.75
N GLY A 352 -11.64 3.70 11.81
CA GLY A 352 -12.05 4.84 10.99
C GLY A 352 -12.80 4.43 9.72
N ALA A 353 -12.46 3.27 9.12
CA ALA A 353 -13.07 2.83 7.88
C ALA A 353 -14.39 2.06 8.10
N LEU A 354 -14.45 1.11 9.05
CA LEU A 354 -15.63 0.27 9.26
C LEU A 354 -16.91 1.06 9.57
N PRO A 355 -16.92 2.15 10.36
CA PRO A 355 -18.11 2.96 10.59
C PRO A 355 -18.70 3.62 9.33
N GLN A 356 -17.94 3.65 8.24
CA GLN A 356 -18.39 4.16 6.94
C GLN A 356 -19.16 3.10 6.11
N ILE A 357 -19.09 1.81 6.50
CA ILE A 357 -19.55 0.66 5.70
C ILE A 357 -20.90 0.14 6.19
N GLY A 358 -21.97 0.32 5.41
CA GLY A 358 -23.33 -0.11 5.79
C GLY A 358 -23.43 -1.60 6.15
N ALA A 359 -22.81 -2.47 5.36
CA ALA A 359 -22.82 -3.92 5.60
C ALA A 359 -22.16 -4.35 6.93
N TRP A 360 -21.24 -3.55 7.46
CA TRP A 360 -20.65 -3.81 8.77
C TRP A 360 -21.68 -3.65 9.90
N TYR A 361 -22.55 -2.64 9.81
CA TYR A 361 -23.66 -2.46 10.77
C TYR A 361 -24.60 -3.65 10.79
N GLU A 362 -24.94 -4.18 9.63
CA GLU A 362 -25.79 -5.36 9.49
C GLU A 362 -25.12 -6.60 10.07
N ALA A 363 -23.84 -6.83 9.76
CA ALA A 363 -23.09 -8.00 10.21
C ALA A 363 -22.97 -8.09 11.74
N PHE A 364 -22.82 -6.96 12.43
CA PHE A 364 -22.59 -6.90 13.87
C PHE A 364 -23.79 -6.33 14.67
N ASN A 365 -24.91 -6.04 14.01
CA ASN A 365 -26.11 -5.41 14.61
C ASN A 365 -25.75 -4.10 15.36
N VAL A 366 -24.88 -3.28 14.79
CA VAL A 366 -24.43 -2.02 15.39
C VAL A 366 -25.56 -0.99 15.39
N THR A 367 -25.77 -0.35 16.53
CA THR A 367 -26.85 0.58 16.79
C THR A 367 -26.32 1.92 17.32
N GLU A 368 -27.19 2.93 17.45
CA GLU A 368 -26.84 4.25 18.03
C GLU A 368 -26.26 4.18 19.46
N LYS A 369 -26.38 3.04 20.14
CA LYS A 369 -25.83 2.83 21.47
C LYS A 369 -24.35 2.43 21.48
N ASP A 370 -23.83 2.04 20.31
CA ASP A 370 -22.46 1.55 20.18
C ASP A 370 -21.50 2.72 19.94
N PRO A 371 -20.30 2.71 20.57
CA PRO A 371 -19.33 3.81 20.46
C PRO A 371 -18.87 4.10 19.05
N MET A 372 -18.86 3.10 18.17
CA MET A 372 -18.44 3.23 16.77
C MET A 372 -19.59 3.57 15.82
N PHE A 373 -20.80 3.83 16.35
CA PHE A 373 -21.93 4.22 15.50
C PHE A 373 -21.69 5.58 14.85
N LEU A 374 -21.86 5.65 13.53
CA LEU A 374 -21.83 6.88 12.75
C LEU A 374 -23.16 7.00 11.98
N PRO A 375 -23.93 8.11 12.16
CA PRO A 375 -25.16 8.35 11.41
C PRO A 375 -24.93 8.32 9.90
N VAL A 376 -25.90 7.81 9.14
CA VAL A 376 -25.78 7.59 7.70
C VAL A 376 -25.39 8.86 6.94
N GLU A 377 -25.96 10.00 7.33
CA GLU A 377 -25.69 11.32 6.74
C GLU A 377 -24.26 11.88 7.00
N LYS A 378 -23.54 11.25 7.95
CA LYS A 378 -22.13 11.57 8.26
C LYS A 378 -21.13 10.60 7.63
N ARG A 379 -21.63 9.52 7.00
CA ARG A 379 -20.77 8.52 6.36
C ARG A 379 -20.28 9.03 5.02
N VAL A 380 -19.08 8.61 4.67
CA VAL A 380 -18.48 8.87 3.37
C VAL A 380 -19.26 8.12 2.28
N SER A 381 -19.51 8.77 1.17
CA SER A 381 -20.19 8.21 0.01
C SER A 381 -19.45 8.58 -1.28
N ILE A 382 -18.28 7.96 -1.50
CA ILE A 382 -17.47 8.15 -2.72
C ILE A 382 -17.68 6.95 -3.65
N TRP A 383 -17.37 5.73 -3.18
CA TRP A 383 -17.42 4.48 -3.95
C TRP A 383 -18.53 3.54 -3.50
#